data_78d64235bbdee2c635d5bf8c08815591
#
_entry.id   78d64235bbdee2c635d5bf8c08815591
#
_cell.length_a   1.000
_cell.length_b   1.000
_cell.length_c   1.000
_cell.angle_alpha   90.00
_cell.angle_beta   90.00
_cell.angle_gamma   90.00
#
_symmetry.space_group_name_H-M   'P 1'
#
loop_
_entity.id
_entity.type
_entity.pdbx_description
1 polymer ?
#
loop_
_entity_poly.entity_id
_entity_poly.type
_entity_poly.pdbx_seq_one_letter_code
_entity_poly.pdbx_strand_id
1 'polypeptide(L)'
;MYVKEVWNTIKLPTDSYPEAYLTCINPASNNYKFYHFIPQGDLLHATYGRIGSERGEMFGVKDLQNPYPIHMYWIRYYEKLSKGYVDSSDIYLAPQYTTKQEVKTKDSDVAAALYEKLYRYAKGMVETHLVNQNVTVAQVKESKKILKKLSNLKTTKAFNKHLEQLLMISPRKSRHVSELLANSPDDFEKFIDRETDLLTAMEMVSPCATGSFKGQQIEVYDATDSQKQEVYEHLIPSLQSKVKHIWRVIPQKQQRLFNDYCGEKHIRYVRQMWHGSRNAYWLNITENSLKILPSYEHGRM
;
A
#
# COMPACT_ATOMS: atom_id res chain seq x y z
N MET A 1 -33.54 7.11 20.35
CA MET A 1 -33.69 8.34 21.15
C MET A 1 -32.32 8.97 21.40
N TYR A 2 -31.53 9.34 20.38
CA TYR A 2 -30.20 9.93 20.57
C TYR A 2 -29.77 10.88 19.44
N VAL A 3 -30.56 11.04 18.41
CA VAL A 3 -30.17 11.87 17.23
C VAL A 3 -30.45 13.37 17.48
N LYS A 4 -31.41 13.73 18.32
CA LYS A 4 -31.78 15.15 18.56
C LYS A 4 -30.85 15.90 19.53
N GLU A 5 -30.20 15.23 20.46
CA GLU A 5 -29.34 15.89 21.46
C GLU A 5 -27.95 16.25 20.96
N VAL A 6 -27.40 15.48 19.98
CA VAL A 6 -26.11 15.76 19.38
C VAL A 6 -26.14 17.03 18.51
N TRP A 7 -27.28 17.34 17.88
CA TRP A 7 -27.43 18.47 16.97
C TRP A 7 -27.37 19.85 17.66
N ASN A 8 -27.70 19.92 18.95
CA ASN A 8 -27.74 21.17 19.70
C ASN A 8 -26.36 21.61 20.24
N THR A 9 -25.36 20.76 20.20
CA THR A 9 -24.02 21.04 20.74
C THR A 9 -22.94 21.29 19.68
N ILE A 10 -23.22 20.95 18.41
CA ILE A 10 -22.25 21.15 17.33
C ILE A 10 -22.49 22.53 16.72
N LYS A 11 -21.55 23.48 16.93
CA LYS A 11 -21.50 24.69 16.10
C LYS A 11 -21.14 24.24 14.67
N LEU A 12 -22.15 24.19 13.80
CA LEU A 12 -21.93 23.93 12.39
C LEU A 12 -21.11 25.08 11.79
N PRO A 13 -20.01 24.81 11.08
CA PRO A 13 -19.34 25.84 10.30
C PRO A 13 -20.32 26.30 9.22
N THR A 14 -20.76 27.57 9.28
CA THR A 14 -21.84 28.06 8.40
C THR A 14 -21.35 28.53 7.03
N ASP A 15 -20.04 28.76 6.89
CA ASP A 15 -19.50 29.51 5.74
C ASP A 15 -18.52 28.74 4.88
N SER A 16 -18.32 27.42 5.14
CA SER A 16 -17.43 26.56 4.36
C SER A 16 -18.05 25.21 4.12
N TYR A 17 -18.12 24.84 2.85
CA TYR A 17 -18.65 23.57 2.38
C TYR A 17 -17.57 22.86 1.55
N PRO A 18 -16.57 22.23 2.20
CA PRO A 18 -15.50 21.56 1.48
C PRO A 18 -16.01 20.32 0.74
N GLU A 19 -15.36 20.01 -0.37
CA GLU A 19 -15.52 18.68 -0.97
C GLU A 19 -15.14 17.61 0.05
N ALA A 20 -15.97 16.55 0.21
CA ALA A 20 -15.72 15.52 1.21
C ALA A 20 -16.00 14.12 0.68
N TYR A 21 -15.10 13.19 0.98
CA TYR A 21 -15.21 11.80 0.60
C TYR A 21 -15.34 10.91 1.86
N LEU A 22 -16.51 10.34 2.05
CA LEU A 22 -16.82 9.52 3.22
C LEU A 22 -16.83 8.04 2.85
N THR A 23 -16.23 7.19 3.69
CA THR A 23 -16.21 5.74 3.49
C THR A 23 -16.87 5.00 4.64
N CYS A 24 -17.53 3.88 4.35
CA CYS A 24 -18.13 3.00 5.34
C CYS A 24 -17.76 1.56 5.04
N ILE A 25 -17.03 0.93 5.98
CA ILE A 25 -16.65 -0.47 5.91
C ILE A 25 -17.31 -1.20 7.08
N ASN A 26 -18.21 -2.13 6.77
CA ASN A 26 -18.84 -3.00 7.75
C ASN A 26 -18.92 -4.42 7.18
N PRO A 27 -18.02 -5.33 7.61
CA PRO A 27 -17.96 -6.69 7.09
C PRO A 27 -19.21 -7.52 7.36
N ALA A 28 -19.85 -7.32 8.51
CA ALA A 28 -21.03 -8.08 8.90
C ALA A 28 -22.21 -7.92 7.93
N SER A 29 -22.30 -6.77 7.27
CA SER A 29 -23.31 -6.46 6.25
C SER A 29 -22.72 -6.32 4.84
N ASN A 30 -21.51 -6.79 4.62
CA ASN A 30 -20.76 -6.62 3.36
C ASN A 30 -20.76 -5.17 2.85
N ASN A 31 -20.80 -4.19 3.75
CA ASN A 31 -20.73 -2.79 3.39
C ASN A 31 -19.29 -2.41 3.08
N TYR A 32 -19.10 -1.91 1.89
CA TYR A 32 -17.85 -1.36 1.38
C TYR A 32 -18.23 -0.19 0.49
N LYS A 33 -18.66 0.92 1.12
CA LYS A 33 -19.39 2.01 0.47
C LYS A 33 -18.65 3.33 0.62
N PHE A 34 -18.85 4.18 -0.37
CA PHE A 34 -18.44 5.58 -0.30
C PHE A 34 -19.64 6.51 -0.51
N TYR A 35 -19.46 7.73 -0.07
CA TYR A 35 -20.34 8.86 -0.34
C TYR A 35 -19.46 10.10 -0.54
N HIS A 36 -19.50 10.67 -1.72
CA HIS A 36 -18.68 11.80 -2.12
C HIS A 36 -19.56 13.04 -2.24
N PHE A 37 -19.34 14.02 -1.39
CA PHE A 37 -19.99 15.32 -1.41
C PHE A 37 -19.25 16.28 -2.33
N ILE A 38 -19.97 16.90 -3.26
CA ILE A 38 -19.44 17.78 -4.29
C ILE A 38 -20.22 19.10 -4.28
N PRO A 39 -19.81 20.10 -3.48
CA PRO A 39 -20.44 21.41 -3.48
C PRO A 39 -20.24 22.13 -4.82
N GLN A 40 -21.33 22.68 -5.38
CA GLN A 40 -21.31 23.45 -6.61
C GLN A 40 -22.29 24.61 -6.51
N GLY A 41 -21.80 25.82 -6.28
CA GLY A 41 -22.62 26.99 -6.04
C GLY A 41 -23.58 26.78 -4.85
N ASP A 42 -24.87 26.99 -5.06
CA ASP A 42 -25.90 26.86 -4.03
C ASP A 42 -26.43 25.41 -3.86
N LEU A 43 -25.80 24.44 -4.55
CA LEU A 43 -26.23 23.05 -4.52
C LEU A 43 -25.11 22.13 -4.02
N LEU A 44 -25.54 21.12 -3.28
CA LEU A 44 -24.73 19.97 -2.87
C LEU A 44 -25.06 18.78 -3.76
N HIS A 45 -24.19 18.50 -4.70
CA HIS A 45 -24.19 17.25 -5.45
C HIS A 45 -23.53 16.13 -4.65
N ALA A 46 -23.84 14.90 -4.98
CA ALA A 46 -23.14 13.75 -4.40
C ALA A 46 -23.12 12.58 -5.34
N THR A 47 -22.02 11.81 -5.26
CA THR A 47 -21.93 10.48 -5.84
C THR A 47 -21.77 9.45 -4.74
N TYR A 48 -22.28 8.25 -4.92
CA TYR A 48 -22.19 7.18 -3.94
C TYR A 48 -22.19 5.81 -4.61
N GLY A 49 -21.73 4.82 -3.91
CA GLY A 49 -21.67 3.44 -4.43
C GLY A 49 -20.80 2.53 -3.59
N ARG A 50 -20.45 1.38 -4.17
CA ARG A 50 -19.47 0.48 -3.60
C ARG A 50 -18.06 0.96 -3.96
N ILE A 51 -17.16 0.95 -2.99
CA ILE A 51 -15.75 1.29 -3.21
C ILE A 51 -15.16 0.31 -4.24
N GLY A 52 -14.55 0.84 -5.29
CA GLY A 52 -13.93 0.07 -6.38
C GLY A 52 -14.86 -0.41 -7.47
N SER A 53 -16.14 -0.05 -7.43
CA SER A 53 -17.08 -0.31 -8.53
C SER A 53 -17.10 0.84 -9.54
N GLU A 54 -17.57 0.54 -10.74
CA GLU A 54 -17.72 1.50 -11.83
C GLU A 54 -19.18 1.89 -12.06
N ARG A 55 -19.39 2.92 -12.88
CA ARG A 55 -20.75 3.29 -13.32
C ARG A 55 -21.33 2.18 -14.19
N GLY A 56 -22.61 1.87 -13.99
CA GLY A 56 -23.32 0.82 -14.74
C GLY A 56 -23.30 -0.57 -14.12
N GLU A 57 -22.47 -0.81 -13.11
CA GLU A 57 -22.53 -2.05 -12.33
C GLU A 57 -23.76 -2.08 -11.38
N MET A 58 -24.22 -3.28 -10.99
CA MET A 58 -25.40 -3.46 -10.13
C MET A 58 -25.30 -2.67 -8.80
N PHE A 59 -24.11 -2.64 -8.19
CA PHE A 59 -23.81 -1.85 -6.98
C PHE A 59 -22.86 -0.69 -7.29
N GLY A 60 -22.85 -0.25 -8.55
CA GLY A 60 -21.91 0.72 -9.08
C GLY A 60 -22.12 2.14 -8.57
N VAL A 61 -21.30 3.04 -9.11
CA VAL A 61 -21.37 4.46 -8.78
C VAL A 61 -22.66 5.06 -9.30
N LYS A 62 -23.37 5.78 -8.43
CA LYS A 62 -24.61 6.50 -8.73
C LYS A 62 -24.48 7.96 -8.33
N ASP A 63 -25.12 8.83 -9.09
CA ASP A 63 -25.26 10.24 -8.73
C ASP A 63 -26.55 10.46 -7.93
N LEU A 64 -26.51 11.42 -7.04
CA LEU A 64 -27.71 11.90 -6.38
C LEU A 64 -28.60 12.59 -7.43
N GLN A 65 -29.79 12.05 -7.67
CA GLN A 65 -30.71 12.54 -8.70
C GLN A 65 -31.19 13.97 -8.44
N ASN A 66 -31.45 14.30 -7.17
CA ASN A 66 -31.90 15.62 -6.75
C ASN A 66 -30.86 16.21 -5.78
N PRO A 67 -29.99 17.12 -6.24
CA PRO A 67 -29.03 17.79 -5.39
C PRO A 67 -29.73 18.50 -4.21
N TYR A 68 -29.07 18.53 -3.07
CA TYR A 68 -29.59 19.25 -1.91
C TYR A 68 -29.21 20.74 -1.99
N PRO A 69 -30.00 21.65 -1.42
CA PRO A 69 -29.54 23.01 -1.16
C PRO A 69 -28.26 22.99 -0.31
N ILE A 70 -27.31 23.88 -0.61
CA ILE A 70 -25.96 23.85 0.00
C ILE A 70 -25.99 23.97 1.54
N HIS A 71 -26.96 24.71 2.11
CA HIS A 71 -27.11 24.83 3.56
C HIS A 71 -27.41 23.51 4.27
N MET A 72 -27.81 22.46 3.52
CA MET A 72 -28.02 21.11 4.05
C MET A 72 -26.72 20.32 4.19
N TYR A 73 -25.58 20.85 3.73
CA TYR A 73 -24.30 20.15 3.69
C TYR A 73 -23.95 19.51 5.02
N TRP A 74 -23.80 20.27 6.08
CA TRP A 74 -23.37 19.76 7.38
C TRP A 74 -24.39 18.81 8.01
N ILE A 75 -25.68 19.04 7.77
CA ILE A 75 -26.73 18.12 8.20
C ILE A 75 -26.53 16.75 7.56
N ARG A 76 -26.32 16.71 6.25
CA ARG A 76 -26.08 15.45 5.52
C ARG A 76 -24.74 14.81 5.84
N TYR A 77 -23.73 15.60 6.04
CA TYR A 77 -22.41 15.13 6.44
C TYR A 77 -22.46 14.38 7.79
N TYR A 78 -23.00 15.02 8.82
CA TYR A 78 -23.14 14.39 10.15
C TYR A 78 -24.13 13.24 10.16
N GLU A 79 -25.18 13.27 9.34
CA GLU A 79 -26.07 12.13 9.14
C GLU A 79 -25.31 10.89 8.63
N LYS A 80 -24.35 11.09 7.72
CA LYS A 80 -23.49 9.99 7.25
C LYS A 80 -22.56 9.51 8.35
N LEU A 81 -21.90 10.39 9.08
CA LEU A 81 -21.04 9.99 10.20
C LEU A 81 -21.81 9.19 11.25
N SER A 82 -23.05 9.58 11.58
CA SER A 82 -23.90 8.83 12.51
C SER A 82 -24.31 7.43 12.01
N LYS A 83 -24.26 7.20 10.69
CA LYS A 83 -24.47 5.90 10.05
C LYS A 83 -23.19 5.07 9.91
N GLY A 84 -22.09 5.48 10.55
CA GLY A 84 -20.83 4.76 10.58
C GLY A 84 -19.90 5.06 9.42
N TYR A 85 -20.16 6.13 8.63
CA TYR A 85 -19.18 6.62 7.68
C TYR A 85 -18.05 7.36 8.41
N VAL A 86 -16.86 7.32 7.85
CA VAL A 86 -15.65 8.03 8.31
C VAL A 86 -15.20 8.96 7.20
N ASP A 87 -14.79 10.17 7.56
CA ASP A 87 -14.18 11.09 6.61
C ASP A 87 -12.81 10.57 6.15
N SER A 88 -12.69 10.38 4.85
CA SER A 88 -11.51 9.88 4.16
C SER A 88 -11.03 10.86 3.08
N SER A 89 -11.44 12.13 3.19
CA SER A 89 -11.14 13.18 2.20
C SER A 89 -9.65 13.36 1.98
N ASP A 90 -8.85 13.33 3.06
CA ASP A 90 -7.39 13.45 2.98
C ASP A 90 -6.72 12.35 2.15
N ILE A 91 -7.41 11.22 1.96
CA ILE A 91 -6.91 10.07 1.20
C ILE A 91 -7.37 10.15 -0.25
N TYR A 92 -8.65 10.45 -0.46
CA TYR A 92 -9.26 10.34 -1.79
C TYR A 92 -9.24 11.64 -2.58
N LEU A 93 -9.25 12.79 -1.89
CA LEU A 93 -9.23 14.12 -2.50
C LEU A 93 -7.84 14.77 -2.47
N ALA A 94 -6.84 14.08 -1.89
CA ALA A 94 -5.46 14.54 -1.94
C ALA A 94 -5.07 14.85 -3.40
N PRO A 95 -4.35 15.97 -3.65
CA PRO A 95 -3.90 16.30 -4.98
C PRO A 95 -3.22 15.08 -5.62
N GLN A 96 -3.73 14.66 -6.76
CA GLN A 96 -3.09 13.61 -7.53
C GLN A 96 -1.76 14.20 -8.02
N TYR A 97 -0.69 13.89 -7.30
CA TYR A 97 0.63 14.12 -7.83
C TYR A 97 0.82 13.16 -9.01
N THR A 98 0.27 13.56 -10.16
CA THR A 98 0.65 13.02 -11.45
C THR A 98 2.05 13.54 -11.79
N THR A 99 2.99 13.34 -10.90
CA THR A 99 4.35 13.27 -11.33
C THR A 99 4.46 11.95 -12.09
N LYS A 100 4.27 12.02 -13.42
CA LYS A 100 5.21 11.31 -14.25
C LYS A 100 6.57 11.75 -13.74
N GLN A 101 7.10 11.07 -12.73
CA GLN A 101 8.53 11.05 -12.53
C GLN A 101 9.05 10.41 -13.83
N GLU A 102 9.31 11.27 -14.82
CA GLU A 102 10.35 10.96 -15.75
C GLU A 102 11.52 10.67 -14.84
N VAL A 103 11.82 9.40 -14.69
CA VAL A 103 13.02 8.93 -13.99
C VAL A 103 14.18 9.50 -14.80
N LYS A 104 14.53 10.76 -14.54
CA LYS A 104 15.76 11.38 -15.05
C LYS A 104 16.89 10.77 -14.25
N THR A 105 17.13 9.47 -14.53
CA THR A 105 18.21 8.75 -13.90
C THR A 105 19.52 9.27 -14.47
N LYS A 106 20.34 9.79 -13.60
CA LYS A 106 21.78 9.88 -13.83
C LYS A 106 22.46 8.51 -13.60
N ASP A 107 21.68 7.45 -13.56
CA ASP A 107 22.15 6.08 -13.41
C ASP A 107 22.77 5.62 -14.73
N SER A 108 23.61 4.59 -14.67
CA SER A 108 24.04 3.87 -15.87
C SER A 108 22.81 3.28 -16.57
N ASP A 109 22.86 3.07 -17.88
CA ASP A 109 21.75 2.49 -18.65
C ASP A 109 21.25 1.16 -18.06
N VAL A 110 22.16 0.35 -17.51
CA VAL A 110 21.87 -0.93 -16.86
C VAL A 110 21.08 -0.73 -15.57
N ALA A 111 21.50 0.21 -14.72
CA ALA A 111 20.82 0.52 -13.46
C ALA A 111 19.43 1.10 -13.71
N ALA A 112 19.30 2.01 -14.68
CA ALA A 112 18.04 2.59 -15.07
C ALA A 112 17.05 1.52 -15.57
N ALA A 113 17.51 0.62 -16.43
CA ALA A 113 16.71 -0.47 -16.98
C ALA A 113 16.21 -1.45 -15.90
N LEU A 114 17.07 -1.78 -14.93
CA LEU A 114 16.66 -2.62 -13.79
C LEU A 114 15.66 -1.89 -12.92
N TYR A 115 15.91 -0.63 -12.55
CA TYR A 115 15.01 0.16 -11.72
C TYR A 115 13.62 0.25 -12.34
N GLU A 116 13.53 0.62 -13.62
CA GLU A 116 12.28 0.73 -14.35
C GLU A 116 11.51 -0.60 -14.38
N LYS A 117 12.24 -1.71 -14.56
CA LYS A 117 11.63 -3.05 -14.54
C LYS A 117 11.03 -3.38 -13.19
N LEU A 118 11.74 -3.13 -12.09
CA LEU A 118 11.26 -3.39 -10.73
C LEU A 118 10.10 -2.46 -10.36
N TYR A 119 10.18 -1.19 -10.75
CA TYR A 119 9.10 -0.22 -10.58
C TYR A 119 7.81 -0.66 -11.28
N ARG A 120 7.90 -1.17 -12.51
CA ARG A 120 6.73 -1.70 -13.25
C ARG A 120 6.07 -2.87 -12.51
N TYR A 121 6.84 -3.74 -11.88
CA TYR A 121 6.26 -4.82 -11.05
C TYR A 121 5.52 -4.29 -9.81
N ALA A 122 6.12 -3.33 -9.10
CA ALA A 122 5.48 -2.69 -7.95
C ALA A 122 4.18 -1.96 -8.37
N LYS A 123 4.24 -1.20 -9.47
CA LYS A 123 3.07 -0.52 -10.04
C LYS A 123 1.96 -1.49 -10.42
N GLY A 124 2.27 -2.57 -11.11
CA GLY A 124 1.30 -3.61 -11.46
C GLY A 124 0.64 -4.25 -10.24
N MET A 125 1.38 -4.41 -9.14
CA MET A 125 0.82 -4.90 -7.88
C MET A 125 -0.18 -3.91 -7.28
N VAL A 126 0.17 -2.63 -7.24
CA VAL A 126 -0.74 -1.56 -6.77
C VAL A 126 -1.99 -1.49 -7.64
N GLU A 127 -1.84 -1.49 -8.97
CA GLU A 127 -2.96 -1.47 -9.91
C GLU A 127 -3.89 -2.67 -9.78
N THR A 128 -3.35 -3.84 -9.46
CA THR A 128 -4.14 -5.06 -9.30
C THR A 128 -4.94 -5.07 -8.00
N HIS A 129 -4.37 -4.57 -6.91
CA HIS A 129 -4.93 -4.76 -5.58
C HIS A 129 -5.62 -3.53 -5.00
N LEU A 130 -5.17 -2.32 -5.34
CA LEU A 130 -5.77 -1.09 -4.81
C LEU A 130 -6.85 -0.53 -5.71
N VAL A 131 -7.88 0.03 -5.09
CA VAL A 131 -8.92 0.80 -5.79
C VAL A 131 -8.35 2.12 -6.30
N ASN A 132 -7.65 2.85 -5.44
CA ASN A 132 -6.97 4.07 -5.81
C ASN A 132 -5.50 3.78 -6.12
N GLN A 133 -5.11 4.03 -7.36
CA GLN A 133 -3.74 3.78 -7.85
C GLN A 133 -2.78 4.92 -7.49
N ASN A 134 -3.30 6.08 -7.10
CA ASN A 134 -2.50 7.22 -6.67
C ASN A 134 -2.19 7.08 -5.18
N VAL A 135 -1.02 6.54 -4.88
CA VAL A 135 -0.57 6.31 -3.51
C VAL A 135 0.04 7.58 -2.94
N THR A 136 -0.49 8.05 -1.81
CA THR A 136 0.04 9.22 -1.10
C THR A 136 1.04 8.83 -0.03
N VAL A 137 1.92 9.77 0.33
CA VAL A 137 2.88 9.61 1.45
C VAL A 137 2.16 9.34 2.77
N ALA A 138 1.02 9.99 2.98
CA ALA A 138 0.21 9.81 4.18
C ALA A 138 -0.36 8.39 4.27
N GLN A 139 -0.88 7.84 3.16
CA GLN A 139 -1.35 6.46 3.11
C GLN A 139 -0.27 5.46 3.47
N VAL A 140 0.93 5.61 2.92
CA VAL A 140 2.07 4.74 3.22
C VAL A 140 2.43 4.81 4.71
N LYS A 141 2.55 6.02 5.25
CA LYS A 141 2.91 6.25 6.66
C LYS A 141 1.89 5.65 7.64
N GLU A 142 0.61 5.88 7.40
CA GLU A 142 -0.44 5.34 8.27
C GLU A 142 -0.59 3.83 8.12
N SER A 143 -0.49 3.30 6.91
CA SER A 143 -0.49 1.85 6.67
C SER A 143 0.66 1.15 7.41
N LYS A 144 1.87 1.73 7.41
CA LYS A 144 3.01 1.22 8.21
C LYS A 144 2.71 1.14 9.69
N LYS A 145 2.08 2.18 10.27
CA LYS A 145 1.74 2.20 11.69
C LYS A 145 0.74 1.10 12.06
N ILE A 146 -0.27 0.88 11.20
CA ILE A 146 -1.27 -0.14 11.43
C ILE A 146 -0.66 -1.52 11.29
N LEU A 147 0.13 -1.76 10.25
CA LEU A 147 0.77 -3.04 10.00
C LEU A 147 1.69 -3.46 11.16
N LYS A 148 2.46 -2.51 11.72
CA LYS A 148 3.27 -2.76 12.90
C LYS A 148 2.45 -3.19 14.14
N LYS A 149 1.21 -2.71 14.26
CA LYS A 149 0.32 -3.12 15.36
C LYS A 149 -0.24 -4.52 15.13
N LEU A 150 -0.55 -4.89 13.87
CA LEU A 150 -1.11 -6.21 13.52
C LEU A 150 -0.24 -7.36 14.02
N SER A 151 1.09 -7.24 13.92
CA SER A 151 2.04 -8.28 14.34
C SER A 151 1.97 -8.65 15.82
N ASN A 152 1.41 -7.79 16.67
CA ASN A 152 1.34 -8.01 18.11
C ASN A 152 -0.04 -8.47 18.59
N LEU A 153 -1.01 -8.62 17.70
CA LEU A 153 -2.38 -8.96 18.05
C LEU A 153 -2.58 -10.47 18.10
N LYS A 154 -3.36 -10.91 19.11
CA LYS A 154 -3.60 -12.34 19.36
C LYS A 154 -5.05 -12.78 19.12
N THR A 155 -5.98 -11.84 18.97
CA THR A 155 -7.40 -12.15 18.78
C THR A 155 -7.89 -11.72 17.41
N THR A 156 -8.68 -12.56 16.75
CA THR A 156 -9.26 -12.29 15.43
C THR A 156 -10.07 -10.98 15.41
N LYS A 157 -10.81 -10.70 16.47
CA LYS A 157 -11.58 -9.46 16.58
C LYS A 157 -10.69 -8.21 16.56
N ALA A 158 -9.62 -8.18 17.34
CA ALA A 158 -8.69 -7.05 17.38
C ALA A 158 -7.91 -6.93 16.06
N PHE A 159 -7.49 -8.06 15.49
CA PHE A 159 -6.77 -8.13 14.22
C PHE A 159 -7.64 -7.57 13.09
N ASN A 160 -8.87 -8.05 12.94
CA ASN A 160 -9.78 -7.59 11.91
C ASN A 160 -10.14 -6.11 12.05
N LYS A 161 -10.30 -5.60 13.28
CA LYS A 161 -10.50 -4.16 13.51
C LYS A 161 -9.35 -3.31 12.93
N HIS A 162 -8.11 -3.77 13.01
CA HIS A 162 -6.98 -3.07 12.43
C HIS A 162 -6.89 -3.28 10.91
N LEU A 163 -7.26 -4.46 10.39
CA LEU A 163 -7.41 -4.65 8.95
C LEU A 163 -8.48 -3.73 8.36
N GLU A 164 -9.62 -3.57 9.02
CA GLU A 164 -10.66 -2.61 8.61
C GLU A 164 -10.12 -1.18 8.54
N GLN A 165 -9.32 -0.75 9.52
CA GLN A 165 -8.65 0.55 9.48
C GLN A 165 -7.70 0.67 8.28
N LEU A 166 -6.96 -0.40 7.99
CA LEU A 166 -6.07 -0.44 6.83
C LEU A 166 -6.84 -0.35 5.51
N LEU A 167 -8.00 -1.02 5.43
CA LEU A 167 -8.89 -0.95 4.27
C LEU A 167 -9.52 0.44 4.07
N MET A 168 -9.75 1.19 5.14
CA MET A 168 -10.20 2.58 5.05
C MET A 168 -9.14 3.50 4.44
N ILE A 169 -7.86 3.28 4.80
CA ILE A 169 -6.72 4.09 4.32
C ILE A 169 -6.33 3.70 2.91
N SER A 170 -6.30 2.41 2.63
CA SER A 170 -5.86 1.84 1.35
C SER A 170 -6.84 0.78 0.89
N PRO A 171 -7.96 1.17 0.27
CA PRO A 171 -9.02 0.23 -0.13
C PRO A 171 -8.57 -0.79 -1.15
N ARG A 172 -8.96 -2.04 -0.93
CA ARG A 172 -8.66 -3.19 -1.79
C ARG A 172 -9.78 -3.44 -2.79
N LYS A 173 -9.42 -3.90 -3.97
CA LYS A 173 -10.40 -4.43 -4.92
C LYS A 173 -10.89 -5.79 -4.41
N SER A 174 -12.14 -5.89 -3.99
CA SER A 174 -12.77 -7.14 -3.57
C SER A 174 -14.29 -7.06 -3.73
N ARG A 175 -14.90 -8.19 -4.06
CA ARG A 175 -16.37 -8.33 -4.11
C ARG A 175 -16.95 -8.54 -2.71
N HIS A 176 -16.22 -9.22 -1.84
CA HIS A 176 -16.67 -9.53 -0.49
C HIS A 176 -15.64 -9.05 0.54
N VAL A 177 -16.06 -8.19 1.47
CA VAL A 177 -15.18 -7.66 2.51
C VAL A 177 -14.65 -8.77 3.42
N SER A 178 -15.41 -9.84 3.61
CA SER A 178 -14.99 -11.00 4.40
C SER A 178 -13.73 -11.68 3.87
N GLU A 179 -13.47 -11.63 2.56
CA GLU A 179 -12.24 -12.17 1.95
C GLU A 179 -10.98 -11.39 2.35
N LEU A 180 -11.18 -10.16 2.82
CA LEU A 180 -10.12 -9.25 3.25
C LEU A 180 -9.84 -9.35 4.75
N LEU A 181 -10.54 -10.21 5.49
CA LEU A 181 -10.46 -10.38 6.94
C LEU A 181 -10.03 -11.80 7.31
N ALA A 182 -9.36 -11.93 8.46
CA ALA A 182 -8.96 -13.22 9.00
C ALA A 182 -10.17 -13.96 9.61
N ASN A 183 -10.27 -15.27 9.39
CA ASN A 183 -11.28 -16.12 10.01
C ASN A 183 -10.80 -16.65 11.37
N SER A 184 -9.50 -16.89 11.52
CA SER A 184 -8.86 -17.42 12.72
C SER A 184 -7.47 -16.79 12.92
N PRO A 185 -6.84 -16.99 14.07
CA PRO A 185 -5.44 -16.58 14.29
C PRO A 185 -4.45 -17.23 13.31
N ASP A 186 -4.75 -18.40 12.77
CA ASP A 186 -3.89 -19.11 11.81
C ASP A 186 -3.77 -18.35 10.47
N ASP A 187 -4.72 -17.45 10.20
CA ASP A 187 -4.68 -16.62 9.01
C ASP A 187 -3.78 -15.39 9.15
N PHE A 188 -3.37 -15.00 10.37
CA PHE A 188 -2.73 -13.70 10.64
C PHE A 188 -1.44 -13.53 9.85
N GLU A 189 -0.57 -14.52 9.84
CA GLU A 189 0.70 -14.49 9.10
C GLU A 189 0.46 -14.20 7.61
N LYS A 190 -0.46 -14.95 6.99
CA LYS A 190 -0.83 -14.76 5.58
C LYS A 190 -1.32 -13.34 5.29
N PHE A 191 -2.12 -12.76 6.19
CA PHE A 191 -2.62 -11.39 6.01
C PHE A 191 -1.51 -10.35 6.21
N ILE A 192 -0.66 -10.54 7.23
CA ILE A 192 0.48 -9.65 7.48
C ILE A 192 1.42 -9.65 6.28
N ASP A 193 1.75 -10.81 5.75
CA ASP A 193 2.61 -10.94 4.56
C ASP A 193 2.00 -10.23 3.36
N ARG A 194 0.73 -10.51 3.07
CA ARG A 194 0.02 -9.88 1.96
C ARG A 194 0.02 -8.35 2.05
N GLU A 195 -0.27 -7.81 3.24
CA GLU A 195 -0.34 -6.37 3.47
C GLU A 195 1.05 -5.73 3.50
N THR A 196 2.07 -6.44 4.00
CA THR A 196 3.48 -6.01 3.94
C THR A 196 3.95 -5.91 2.50
N ASP A 197 3.64 -6.91 1.72
CA ASP A 197 3.97 -6.98 0.30
C ASP A 197 3.38 -5.80 -0.47
N LEU A 198 2.09 -5.53 -0.25
CA LEU A 198 1.41 -4.43 -0.91
C LEU A 198 1.92 -3.06 -0.43
N LEU A 199 2.16 -2.91 0.87
CA LEU A 199 2.74 -1.68 1.41
C LEU A 199 4.11 -1.40 0.79
N THR A 200 4.93 -2.42 0.63
CA THR A 200 6.23 -2.31 -0.06
C THR A 200 6.06 -1.79 -1.49
N ALA A 201 5.10 -2.33 -2.23
CA ALA A 201 4.80 -1.84 -3.57
C ALA A 201 4.26 -0.39 -3.56
N MET A 202 3.42 -0.04 -2.58
CA MET A 202 2.93 1.33 -2.40
C MET A 202 4.07 2.33 -2.14
N GLU A 203 5.06 1.96 -1.31
CA GLU A 203 6.23 2.80 -1.06
C GLU A 203 6.98 3.12 -2.34
N MET A 204 7.15 2.12 -3.20
CA MET A 204 7.88 2.25 -4.45
C MET A 204 7.20 3.15 -5.48
N VAL A 205 5.87 3.18 -5.49
CA VAL A 205 5.11 4.04 -6.42
C VAL A 205 4.72 5.38 -5.82
N SER A 206 4.96 5.59 -4.52
CA SER A 206 4.64 6.84 -3.84
C SER A 206 5.60 7.96 -4.23
N PRO A 207 5.22 9.23 -4.07
CA PRO A 207 6.11 10.38 -4.31
C PRO A 207 7.36 10.41 -3.44
N CYS A 208 7.43 9.58 -2.39
CA CYS A 208 8.62 9.40 -1.54
C CYS A 208 9.69 8.50 -2.15
N ALA A 209 9.38 7.76 -3.23
CA ALA A 209 10.37 6.94 -3.89
C ALA A 209 11.46 7.82 -4.51
N THR A 210 12.71 7.42 -4.33
CA THR A 210 13.86 8.22 -4.79
C THR A 210 14.02 8.26 -6.31
N GLY A 211 13.29 7.41 -7.01
CA GLY A 211 13.28 7.36 -8.48
C GLY A 211 14.53 6.80 -9.13
N SER A 212 15.58 6.49 -8.36
CA SER A 212 16.83 5.94 -8.92
C SER A 212 17.68 5.19 -7.88
N PHE A 213 18.51 4.28 -8.33
CA PHE A 213 19.52 3.60 -7.49
C PHE A 213 20.66 4.52 -7.04
N LYS A 214 21.01 5.51 -7.85
CA LYS A 214 22.17 6.38 -7.56
C LYS A 214 21.96 7.23 -6.30
N GLY A 215 20.76 7.74 -6.07
CA GLY A 215 20.44 8.49 -4.86
C GLY A 215 20.54 7.67 -3.58
N GLN A 216 20.61 6.33 -3.68
CA GLN A 216 20.66 5.38 -2.58
C GLN A 216 22.00 4.71 -2.40
N GLN A 217 23.03 5.11 -3.16
CA GLN A 217 24.33 4.48 -3.15
C GLN A 217 24.26 2.98 -3.52
N ILE A 218 23.43 2.65 -4.50
CA ILE A 218 23.32 1.30 -5.06
C ILE A 218 23.96 1.30 -6.44
N GLU A 219 24.94 0.44 -6.63
CA GLU A 219 25.61 0.23 -7.91
C GLU A 219 25.02 -1.00 -8.58
N VAL A 220 24.76 -0.91 -9.88
CA VAL A 220 24.19 -2.01 -10.68
C VAL A 220 25.05 -2.21 -11.93
N TYR A 221 25.41 -3.45 -12.17
CA TYR A 221 26.21 -3.89 -13.32
C TYR A 221 25.58 -5.13 -13.95
N ASP A 222 25.82 -5.33 -15.23
CA ASP A 222 25.63 -6.64 -15.83
C ASP A 222 26.63 -7.64 -15.20
N ALA A 223 26.18 -8.83 -14.88
CA ALA A 223 27.06 -9.86 -14.36
C ALA A 223 28.10 -10.24 -15.40
N THR A 224 29.36 -10.39 -14.97
CA THR A 224 30.43 -10.92 -15.82
C THR A 224 30.17 -12.39 -16.20
N ASP A 225 30.82 -12.90 -17.21
CA ASP A 225 30.60 -14.28 -17.64
C ASP A 225 30.98 -15.29 -16.55
N SER A 226 32.04 -15.00 -15.76
CA SER A 226 32.39 -15.82 -14.59
C SER A 226 31.27 -15.83 -13.53
N GLN A 227 30.67 -14.68 -13.25
CA GLN A 227 29.54 -14.59 -12.31
C GLN A 227 28.28 -15.28 -12.83
N LYS A 228 28.01 -15.17 -14.14
CA LYS A 228 26.91 -15.92 -14.76
C LYS A 228 27.13 -17.43 -14.65
N GLN A 229 28.35 -17.88 -14.90
CA GLN A 229 28.70 -19.29 -14.77
C GLN A 229 28.50 -19.80 -13.34
N GLU A 230 28.98 -19.05 -12.33
CA GLU A 230 28.74 -19.37 -10.91
C GLU A 230 27.25 -19.50 -10.59
N VAL A 231 26.41 -18.58 -11.08
CA VAL A 231 24.95 -18.65 -10.91
C VAL A 231 24.37 -19.90 -11.57
N TYR A 232 24.76 -20.20 -12.80
CA TYR A 232 24.26 -21.37 -13.52
C TYR A 232 24.66 -22.70 -12.88
N GLU A 233 25.85 -22.80 -12.32
CA GLU A 233 26.31 -24.01 -11.61
C GLU A 233 25.46 -24.32 -10.37
N HIS A 234 24.89 -23.30 -9.74
CA HIS A 234 24.02 -23.47 -8.56
C HIS A 234 22.52 -23.60 -8.90
N LEU A 235 22.13 -23.35 -10.15
CA LEU A 235 20.75 -23.49 -10.60
C LEU A 235 20.46 -24.90 -11.08
N ILE A 236 19.28 -25.42 -10.68
CA ILE A 236 18.79 -26.68 -11.26
C ILE A 236 18.55 -26.51 -12.78
N PRO A 237 18.85 -27.51 -13.60
CA PRO A 237 18.78 -27.39 -15.06
C PRO A 237 17.47 -26.85 -15.62
N SER A 238 16.33 -27.22 -15.00
CA SER A 238 15.00 -26.76 -15.41
C SER A 238 14.77 -25.24 -15.23
N LEU A 239 15.58 -24.58 -14.41
CA LEU A 239 15.50 -23.12 -14.20
C LEU A 239 16.50 -22.36 -15.05
N GLN A 240 17.61 -22.98 -15.49
CA GLN A 240 18.65 -22.31 -16.28
C GLN A 240 18.07 -21.69 -17.57
N SER A 241 17.18 -22.40 -18.27
CA SER A 241 16.53 -21.88 -19.49
C SER A 241 15.53 -20.75 -19.24
N LYS A 242 15.13 -20.54 -17.98
CA LYS A 242 14.19 -19.46 -17.59
C LYS A 242 14.89 -18.18 -17.17
N VAL A 243 16.19 -18.21 -16.97
CA VAL A 243 16.98 -17.03 -16.63
C VAL A 243 17.04 -16.10 -17.85
N LYS A 244 16.55 -14.88 -17.68
CA LYS A 244 16.53 -13.87 -18.73
C LYS A 244 17.67 -12.88 -18.62
N HIS A 245 18.07 -12.58 -17.39
CA HIS A 245 19.13 -11.62 -17.11
C HIS A 245 19.72 -11.84 -15.71
N ILE A 246 20.98 -11.53 -15.53
CA ILE A 246 21.68 -11.58 -14.25
C ILE A 246 22.37 -10.25 -14.04
N TRP A 247 22.02 -9.58 -12.94
CA TRP A 247 22.64 -8.32 -12.53
C TRP A 247 23.46 -8.53 -11.25
N ARG A 248 24.56 -7.84 -11.17
CA ARG A 248 25.29 -7.65 -9.91
C ARG A 248 24.84 -6.34 -9.28
N VAL A 249 24.26 -6.41 -8.10
CA VAL A 249 23.75 -5.25 -7.34
C VAL A 249 24.57 -5.10 -6.07
N ILE A 250 25.14 -3.91 -5.84
CA ILE A 250 25.99 -3.60 -4.70
C ILE A 250 25.36 -2.46 -3.91
N PRO A 251 24.57 -2.74 -2.85
CA PRO A 251 24.03 -1.72 -1.97
C PRO A 251 25.10 -1.28 -0.97
N GLN A 252 25.82 -0.21 -1.28
CA GLN A 252 27.00 0.29 -0.54
C GLN A 252 26.75 0.50 0.95
N LYS A 253 25.59 1.03 1.31
CA LYS A 253 25.22 1.25 2.71
C LYS A 253 25.08 -0.07 3.47
N GLN A 254 24.36 -1.04 2.90
CA GLN A 254 24.13 -2.35 3.51
C GLN A 254 25.43 -3.15 3.58
N GLN A 255 26.29 -3.04 2.56
CA GLN A 255 27.59 -3.68 2.56
C GLN A 255 28.49 -3.15 3.69
N ARG A 256 28.49 -1.84 3.94
CA ARG A 256 29.23 -1.26 5.07
C ARG A 256 28.68 -1.77 6.39
N LEU A 257 27.37 -1.68 6.63
CA LEU A 257 26.74 -2.17 7.87
C LEU A 257 27.03 -3.64 8.14
N PHE A 258 27.02 -4.46 7.08
CA PHE A 258 27.38 -5.88 7.17
C PHE A 258 28.83 -6.09 7.56
N ASN A 259 29.76 -5.38 6.93
CA ASN A 259 31.18 -5.47 7.23
C ASN A 259 31.49 -5.01 8.66
N ASP A 260 30.89 -3.89 9.10
CA ASP A 260 31.01 -3.36 10.45
C ASP A 260 30.51 -4.38 11.49
N TYR A 261 29.33 -4.97 11.27
CA TYR A 261 28.78 -6.01 12.13
C TYR A 261 29.67 -7.26 12.19
N CYS A 262 30.18 -7.71 11.05
CA CYS A 262 31.11 -8.84 11.03
C CYS A 262 32.41 -8.54 11.78
N GLY A 263 32.92 -7.32 11.67
CA GLY A 263 34.11 -6.86 12.41
C GLY A 263 33.87 -6.80 13.92
N GLU A 264 32.79 -6.17 14.36
CA GLU A 264 32.41 -6.05 15.77
C GLU A 264 32.16 -7.41 16.43
N LYS A 265 31.55 -8.34 15.72
CA LYS A 265 31.23 -9.70 16.23
C LYS A 265 32.32 -10.72 15.96
N HIS A 266 33.46 -10.30 15.38
CA HIS A 266 34.56 -11.21 15.00
C HIS A 266 34.13 -12.40 14.15
N ILE A 267 33.15 -12.20 13.23
CA ILE A 267 32.63 -13.25 12.36
C ILE A 267 33.66 -13.54 11.27
N ARG A 268 34.19 -14.79 11.27
CA ARG A 268 35.22 -15.24 10.32
C ARG A 268 34.67 -15.96 9.10
N TYR A 269 33.47 -16.52 9.21
CA TYR A 269 32.86 -17.35 8.16
C TYR A 269 31.54 -16.72 7.70
N VAL A 270 31.49 -16.34 6.45
CA VAL A 270 30.30 -15.83 5.78
C VAL A 270 29.97 -16.76 4.62
N ARG A 271 28.69 -17.09 4.46
CA ARG A 271 28.20 -17.89 3.33
C ARG A 271 27.23 -17.09 2.51
N GLN A 272 27.33 -17.24 1.19
CA GLN A 272 26.28 -16.77 0.28
C GLN A 272 25.10 -17.73 0.33
N MET A 273 23.89 -17.17 0.32
CA MET A 273 22.64 -17.92 0.40
C MET A 273 21.70 -17.47 -0.71
N TRP A 274 20.93 -18.42 -1.23
CA TRP A 274 19.85 -18.10 -2.16
C TRP A 274 18.66 -17.52 -1.41
N HIS A 275 18.08 -16.47 -1.96
CA HIS A 275 16.82 -15.92 -1.47
C HIS A 275 15.85 -15.73 -2.64
N GLY A 276 14.68 -16.36 -2.54
CA GLY A 276 13.59 -16.18 -3.49
C GLY A 276 12.62 -15.10 -3.02
N SER A 277 12.31 -14.14 -3.87
CA SER A 277 11.31 -13.13 -3.59
C SER A 277 10.50 -12.79 -4.84
N ARG A 278 9.29 -12.26 -4.66
CA ARG A 278 8.52 -11.75 -5.79
C ARG A 278 9.18 -10.52 -6.38
N ASN A 279 9.04 -10.34 -7.69
CA ASN A 279 9.71 -9.25 -8.40
C ASN A 279 9.39 -7.85 -7.86
N ALA A 280 8.17 -7.64 -7.33
CA ALA A 280 7.75 -6.36 -6.76
C ALA A 280 8.53 -5.96 -5.48
N TYR A 281 9.22 -6.89 -4.82
CA TYR A 281 9.91 -6.62 -3.55
C TYR A 281 11.39 -6.34 -3.71
N TRP A 282 11.98 -6.75 -4.85
CA TRP A 282 13.43 -6.62 -5.04
C TRP A 282 13.93 -5.19 -4.93
N LEU A 283 13.13 -4.21 -5.34
CA LEU A 283 13.53 -2.82 -5.21
C LEU A 283 13.68 -2.42 -3.73
N ASN A 284 12.69 -2.75 -2.89
CA ASN A 284 12.78 -2.50 -1.45
C ASN A 284 13.91 -3.32 -0.79
N ILE A 285 14.10 -4.57 -1.19
CA ILE A 285 15.19 -5.40 -0.66
C ILE A 285 16.54 -4.78 -0.99
N THR A 286 16.75 -4.27 -2.19
CA THR A 286 17.99 -3.61 -2.58
C THR A 286 18.23 -2.31 -1.82
N GLU A 287 17.15 -1.57 -1.52
CA GLU A 287 17.23 -0.30 -0.78
C GLU A 287 17.39 -0.48 0.72
N ASN A 288 16.67 -1.42 1.31
CA ASN A 288 16.50 -1.53 2.76
C ASN A 288 17.03 -2.83 3.36
N SER A 289 17.63 -3.71 2.54
CA SER A 289 18.08 -5.05 2.91
C SER A 289 16.93 -6.01 3.25
N LEU A 290 17.24 -7.28 3.37
CA LEU A 290 16.33 -8.30 3.89
C LEU A 290 16.12 -8.05 5.38
N LYS A 291 14.86 -7.90 5.78
CA LYS A 291 14.49 -7.75 7.19
C LYS A 291 13.88 -9.04 7.69
N ILE A 292 14.39 -9.55 8.80
CA ILE A 292 13.71 -10.59 9.56
C ILE A 292 12.54 -9.92 10.27
N LEU A 293 11.31 -10.29 9.93
CA LEU A 293 10.13 -9.80 10.65
C LEU A 293 10.01 -10.58 11.97
N PRO A 294 9.71 -9.90 13.09
CA PRO A 294 9.61 -10.55 14.41
C PRO A 294 8.58 -11.69 14.48
N SER A 295 7.59 -11.70 13.59
CA SER A 295 6.59 -12.77 13.48
C SER A 295 7.18 -14.12 13.05
N TYR A 296 8.40 -14.15 12.52
CA TYR A 296 9.10 -15.36 12.09
C TYR A 296 10.00 -15.98 13.17
N GLU A 297 10.08 -15.38 14.37
CA GLU A 297 10.87 -15.94 15.48
C GLU A 297 10.30 -17.27 16.03
N HIS A 298 9.16 -17.74 15.55
CA HIS A 298 8.58 -19.02 15.94
C HIS A 298 8.72 -20.05 14.82
N GLY A 299 9.97 -20.25 14.40
CA GLY A 299 10.48 -21.49 13.88
C GLY A 299 9.74 -22.19 12.76
N ARG A 300 10.20 -21.99 11.53
CA ARG A 300 10.43 -23.14 10.64
C ARG A 300 11.90 -23.11 10.23
N MET A 301 12.68 -23.95 10.92
CA MET A 301 13.91 -24.48 10.35
C MET A 301 13.56 -25.44 9.24
#